data_ab45beeab71e088a03a92c9a8adcda7d
#
_entry.id   ab45beeab71e088a03a92c9a8adcda7d
#
_cell.length_a   1.000
_cell.length_b   1.000
_cell.length_c   1.000
_cell.angle_alpha   90.00
_cell.angle_beta   90.00
_cell.angle_gamma   90.00
#
_symmetry.space_group_name_H-M   'P 1'
#
loop_
_entity.id
_entity.type
_entity.pdbx_description
1 polymer ?
#
loop_
_entity_poly.entity_id
_entity_poly.type
_entity_poly.pdbx_seq_one_letter_code
_entity_poly.pdbx_strand_id
1 'polypeptide(L)'
;MRSASKLDSARTTFSSSPNPLTFRPDSALGVPGIFDVYRAGRVTLVNAPGTGIADDKAIYTYIPEVIEFYTGEKPLLKNVPTWRCSDPKQLAYVLDHLPELVVKEVHGSGGYGMLVGPTSSKKEIEAFRARLKARPRNYIAQPTLALSAVPTFTKSGVAPRHVDLRPFVLSGDKVRITPGGLTRVALKKGSLVVNSSQGGGTKDTWVLED
;
A
#
# COMPACT_ATOMS: atom_id res chain seq x y z
N MET A 1 -5.09 15.29 18.87
CA MET A 1 -4.75 14.98 17.48
C MET A 1 -4.83 13.47 17.29
N ARG A 2 -5.87 12.96 16.60
CA ARG A 2 -5.97 11.52 16.26
C ARG A 2 -5.15 11.26 15.00
N SER A 3 -4.28 10.26 15.04
CA SER A 3 -3.28 10.00 13.99
C SER A 3 -3.94 9.66 12.64
N ALA A 4 -3.32 10.10 11.55
CA ALA A 4 -3.74 9.84 10.17
C ALA A 4 -3.89 8.33 9.85
N SER A 5 -3.24 7.45 10.63
CA SER A 5 -3.34 5.99 10.47
C SER A 5 -4.74 5.41 10.72
N LYS A 6 -5.59 6.11 11.47
CA LYS A 6 -6.98 5.69 11.73
C LYS A 6 -7.95 6.08 10.61
N LEU A 7 -7.58 7.03 9.75
CA LEU A 7 -8.40 7.40 8.60
C LEU A 7 -8.30 6.38 7.45
N ASP A 8 -7.17 5.66 7.33
CA ASP A 8 -6.99 4.69 6.25
C ASP A 8 -7.87 3.45 6.39
N SER A 9 -8.19 3.03 7.61
CA SER A 9 -9.09 1.87 7.81
C SER A 9 -10.57 2.21 7.54
N ALA A 10 -10.97 3.49 7.61
CA ALA A 10 -12.31 3.91 7.22
C ALA A 10 -12.57 3.76 5.71
N ARG A 11 -11.51 3.81 4.88
CA ARG A 11 -11.61 3.67 3.42
C ARG A 11 -12.06 2.27 3.00
N THR A 12 -11.60 1.24 3.70
CA THR A 12 -11.91 -0.16 3.39
C THR A 12 -13.34 -0.55 3.71
N THR A 13 -14.06 0.26 4.50
CA THR A 13 -15.41 -0.06 4.93
C THR A 13 -16.51 0.34 3.94
N PHE A 14 -16.18 1.10 2.90
CA PHE A 14 -17.16 1.57 1.91
C PHE A 14 -17.51 0.56 0.81
N SER A 15 -16.73 -0.48 0.61
CA SER A 15 -16.84 -1.34 -0.57
C SER A 15 -18.00 -2.32 -0.55
N SER A 16 -18.67 -2.54 0.57
CA SER A 16 -19.69 -3.60 0.71
C SER A 16 -21.11 -3.10 0.95
N SER A 17 -21.36 -1.79 0.98
CA SER A 17 -22.73 -1.27 1.09
C SER A 17 -23.38 -1.11 -0.28
N PRO A 18 -24.61 -1.61 -0.50
CA PRO A 18 -25.36 -1.39 -1.74
C PRO A 18 -25.68 0.10 -1.96
N ASN A 19 -25.61 0.93 -0.93
CA ASN A 19 -25.72 2.39 -1.04
C ASN A 19 -24.40 3.05 -0.66
N PRO A 20 -23.66 3.63 -1.62
CA PRO A 20 -22.36 4.26 -1.36
C PRO A 20 -22.44 5.48 -0.42
N LEU A 21 -23.64 5.97 -0.12
CA LEU A 21 -23.88 7.07 0.81
C LEU A 21 -24.18 6.63 2.24
N THR A 22 -24.22 5.31 2.49
CA THR A 22 -24.53 4.75 3.81
C THR A 22 -23.27 4.20 4.45
N PHE A 23 -22.98 4.62 5.68
CA PHE A 23 -21.93 4.01 6.48
C PHE A 23 -22.30 2.59 6.88
N ARG A 24 -21.32 1.74 7.02
CA ARG A 24 -21.47 0.46 7.69
C ARG A 24 -21.84 0.71 9.16
N PRO A 25 -22.90 0.11 9.69
CA PRO A 25 -23.32 0.31 11.08
C PRO A 25 -22.25 -0.15 12.09
N ASP A 26 -21.40 -1.10 11.70
CA ASP A 26 -20.31 -1.69 12.48
C ASP A 26 -18.95 -1.02 12.27
N SER A 27 -18.90 0.11 11.59
CA SER A 27 -17.65 0.83 11.35
C SER A 27 -17.14 1.49 12.63
N ALA A 28 -15.99 1.06 13.11
CA ALA A 28 -15.32 1.66 14.28
C ALA A 28 -14.77 3.07 14.02
N LEU A 29 -14.65 3.50 12.77
CA LEU A 29 -14.03 4.75 12.35
C LEU A 29 -14.99 5.68 11.61
N GLY A 30 -16.13 5.17 11.19
CA GLY A 30 -17.17 5.95 10.53
C GLY A 30 -17.82 6.93 11.50
N VAL A 31 -18.26 8.06 10.97
CA VAL A 31 -19.07 9.05 11.71
C VAL A 31 -20.50 8.96 11.18
N PRO A 32 -21.47 8.51 11.99
CA PRO A 32 -22.87 8.47 11.58
C PRO A 32 -23.33 9.85 11.09
N GLY A 33 -24.10 9.89 10.01
CA GLY A 33 -24.65 11.13 9.45
C GLY A 33 -23.66 12.01 8.68
N ILE A 34 -22.38 11.64 8.52
CA ILE A 34 -21.38 12.48 7.82
C ILE A 34 -21.80 12.76 6.37
N PHE A 35 -22.48 11.82 5.71
CA PHE A 35 -22.94 12.03 4.34
C PHE A 35 -24.11 12.99 4.22
N ASP A 36 -24.97 13.08 5.21
CA ASP A 36 -26.04 14.05 5.24
C ASP A 36 -25.47 15.47 5.39
N VAL A 37 -24.45 15.60 6.24
CA VAL A 37 -23.71 16.86 6.43
C VAL A 37 -22.94 17.26 5.15
N TYR A 38 -22.31 16.26 4.49
CA TYR A 38 -21.61 16.48 3.20
C TYR A 38 -22.57 16.89 2.10
N ARG A 39 -23.71 16.20 1.94
CA ARG A 39 -24.76 16.54 0.97
C ARG A 39 -25.36 17.92 1.21
N ALA A 40 -25.46 18.34 2.45
CA ALA A 40 -25.88 19.67 2.84
C ALA A 40 -24.81 20.77 2.61
N GLY A 41 -23.64 20.40 2.07
CA GLY A 41 -22.54 21.34 1.79
C GLY A 41 -21.84 21.90 3.03
N ARG A 42 -22.03 21.28 4.19
CA ARG A 42 -21.49 21.76 5.48
C ARG A 42 -20.12 21.19 5.85
N VAL A 43 -19.63 20.21 5.10
CA VAL A 43 -18.30 19.62 5.26
C VAL A 43 -17.78 19.20 3.89
N THR A 44 -16.47 19.36 3.67
CA THR A 44 -15.77 18.85 2.49
C THR A 44 -15.12 17.51 2.82
N LEU A 45 -15.38 16.48 2.01
CA LEU A 45 -14.68 15.21 2.06
C LEU A 45 -13.64 15.19 0.95
N VAL A 46 -12.37 15.06 1.33
CA VAL A 46 -11.28 14.83 0.39
C VAL A 46 -11.25 13.33 0.07
N ASN A 47 -11.35 12.96 -1.15
CA ASN A 47 -11.62 11.62 -1.70
C ASN A 47 -13.12 11.27 -1.69
N ALA A 48 -13.61 10.98 -2.87
CA ALA A 48 -15.00 10.57 -3.04
C ALA A 48 -15.27 9.20 -2.37
N PRO A 49 -16.50 8.97 -1.89
CA PRO A 49 -16.94 7.62 -1.50
C PRO A 49 -16.71 6.62 -2.63
N GLY A 50 -16.23 5.42 -2.29
CA GLY A 50 -15.94 4.36 -3.26
C GLY A 50 -14.51 4.34 -3.79
N THR A 51 -13.69 5.37 -3.56
CA THR A 51 -12.28 5.41 -3.98
C THR A 51 -11.40 4.37 -3.28
N GLY A 52 -11.90 3.69 -2.25
CA GLY A 52 -11.21 2.60 -1.56
C GLY A 52 -10.83 1.41 -2.46
N ILE A 53 -11.42 1.28 -3.65
CA ILE A 53 -10.98 0.30 -4.65
C ILE A 53 -9.51 0.51 -5.04
N ALA A 54 -9.00 1.74 -4.98
CA ALA A 54 -7.60 2.06 -5.24
C ALA A 54 -6.63 1.53 -4.16
N ASP A 55 -7.14 1.13 -3.00
CA ASP A 55 -6.33 0.53 -1.93
C ASP A 55 -6.16 -0.99 -2.11
N ASP A 56 -6.92 -1.61 -3.02
CA ASP A 56 -6.84 -3.03 -3.37
C ASP A 56 -5.55 -3.31 -4.16
N LYS A 57 -4.68 -4.14 -3.58
CA LYS A 57 -3.38 -4.45 -4.22
C LYS A 57 -3.51 -5.27 -5.51
N ALA A 58 -4.64 -5.93 -5.74
CA ALA A 58 -4.87 -6.62 -7.01
C ALA A 58 -5.19 -5.63 -8.14
N ILE A 59 -5.84 -4.51 -7.84
CA ILE A 59 -6.10 -3.42 -8.81
C ILE A 59 -4.80 -2.82 -9.33
N TYR A 60 -3.75 -2.78 -8.51
CA TYR A 60 -2.43 -2.32 -8.93
C TYR A 60 -1.91 -3.01 -10.19
N THR A 61 -2.27 -4.28 -10.40
CA THR A 61 -1.83 -5.05 -11.59
C THR A 61 -2.42 -4.53 -12.90
N TYR A 62 -3.53 -3.79 -12.84
CA TYR A 62 -4.21 -3.23 -14.01
C TYR A 62 -3.82 -1.76 -14.29
N ILE A 63 -3.08 -1.13 -13.39
CA ILE A 63 -2.75 0.31 -13.52
C ILE A 63 -2.04 0.63 -14.84
N PRO A 64 -1.08 -0.16 -15.35
CA PRO A 64 -0.48 0.11 -16.65
C PRO A 64 -1.49 0.16 -17.80
N GLU A 65 -2.41 -0.80 -17.84
CA GLU A 65 -3.47 -0.89 -18.85
C GLU A 65 -4.48 0.27 -18.71
N VAL A 66 -4.81 0.64 -17.48
CA VAL A 66 -5.69 1.78 -17.18
C VAL A 66 -5.07 3.09 -17.64
N ILE A 67 -3.76 3.29 -17.41
CA ILE A 67 -3.04 4.48 -17.89
C ILE A 67 -3.10 4.52 -19.42
N GLU A 68 -2.71 3.44 -20.08
CA GLU A 68 -2.70 3.37 -21.55
C GLU A 68 -4.12 3.60 -22.14
N PHE A 69 -5.14 3.05 -21.50
CA PHE A 69 -6.54 3.23 -21.94
C PHE A 69 -7.00 4.68 -21.90
N TYR A 70 -6.67 5.41 -20.80
CA TYR A 70 -7.14 6.79 -20.63
C TYR A 70 -6.24 7.85 -21.27
N THR A 71 -4.95 7.59 -21.40
CA THR A 71 -3.99 8.58 -21.94
C THR A 71 -3.59 8.29 -23.37
N GLY A 72 -3.78 7.06 -23.86
CA GLY A 72 -3.23 6.60 -25.15
C GLY A 72 -1.72 6.37 -25.10
N GLU A 73 -1.08 6.49 -23.95
CA GLU A 73 0.37 6.40 -23.78
C GLU A 73 0.75 5.32 -22.76
N LYS A 74 1.92 4.71 -22.96
CA LYS A 74 2.46 3.77 -21.97
C LYS A 74 2.91 4.50 -20.69
N PRO A 75 2.79 3.84 -19.52
CA PRO A 75 3.25 4.42 -18.27
C PRO A 75 4.73 4.83 -18.33
N LEU A 76 5.06 6.03 -17.84
CA LEU A 76 6.44 6.49 -17.68
C LEU A 76 7.18 5.68 -16.60
N LEU A 77 6.49 5.35 -15.50
CA LEU A 77 7.05 4.56 -14.41
C LEU A 77 6.64 3.10 -14.57
N LYS A 78 7.62 2.20 -14.43
CA LYS A 78 7.36 0.76 -14.44
C LYS A 78 6.75 0.32 -13.11
N ASN A 79 5.62 -0.36 -13.17
CA ASN A 79 5.06 -1.03 -11.99
C ASN A 79 5.96 -2.19 -11.56
N VAL A 80 5.99 -2.46 -10.26
CA VAL A 80 6.59 -3.70 -9.74
C VAL A 80 5.83 -4.89 -10.31
N PRO A 81 6.50 -5.89 -10.89
CA PRO A 81 5.85 -7.12 -11.32
C PRO A 81 5.01 -7.70 -10.18
N THR A 82 3.76 -7.99 -10.45
CA THR A 82 2.82 -8.43 -9.41
C THR A 82 1.99 -9.59 -9.92
N TRP A 83 2.04 -10.71 -9.20
CA TRP A 83 1.25 -11.89 -9.50
C TRP A 83 -0.01 -11.92 -8.66
N ARG A 84 -1.15 -12.13 -9.33
CA ARG A 84 -2.44 -12.33 -8.67
C ARG A 84 -2.61 -13.81 -8.34
N CYS A 85 -2.66 -14.15 -7.06
CA CYS A 85 -2.86 -15.53 -6.65
C CYS A 85 -4.28 -16.07 -6.98
N SER A 86 -5.20 -15.20 -7.40
CA SER A 86 -6.51 -15.59 -7.94
C SER A 86 -6.42 -16.26 -9.31
N ASP A 87 -5.32 -16.05 -10.05
CA ASP A 87 -5.05 -16.73 -11.33
C ASP A 87 -4.29 -18.04 -11.03
N PRO A 88 -4.82 -19.19 -11.47
CA PRO A 88 -4.21 -20.49 -11.17
C PRO A 88 -2.76 -20.66 -11.68
N LYS A 89 -2.44 -20.08 -12.86
CA LYS A 89 -1.08 -20.16 -13.42
C LYS A 89 -0.10 -19.33 -12.60
N GLN A 90 -0.51 -18.12 -12.23
CA GLN A 90 0.31 -17.24 -11.39
C GLN A 90 0.45 -17.80 -9.97
N LEU A 91 -0.61 -18.39 -9.42
CA LEU A 91 -0.55 -19.06 -8.12
C LEU A 91 0.47 -20.20 -8.11
N ALA A 92 0.49 -21.04 -9.14
CA ALA A 92 1.46 -22.13 -9.24
C ALA A 92 2.89 -21.59 -9.18
N TYR A 93 3.20 -20.56 -10.00
CA TYR A 93 4.50 -19.88 -9.95
C TYR A 93 4.82 -19.35 -8.55
N VAL A 94 3.89 -18.65 -7.91
CA VAL A 94 4.08 -18.08 -6.57
C VAL A 94 4.37 -19.17 -5.53
N LEU A 95 3.64 -20.29 -5.59
CA LEU A 95 3.85 -21.41 -4.66
C LEU A 95 5.26 -22.03 -4.80
N ASP A 96 5.81 -22.07 -6.00
CA ASP A 96 7.14 -22.63 -6.25
C ASP A 96 8.25 -21.66 -5.81
N HIS A 97 8.00 -20.35 -5.86
CA HIS A 97 8.99 -19.30 -5.60
C HIS A 97 8.78 -18.54 -4.27
N LEU A 98 7.95 -19.06 -3.36
CA LEU A 98 7.69 -18.41 -2.05
C LEU A 98 8.93 -17.94 -1.29
N PRO A 99 10.06 -18.67 -1.27
CA PRO A 99 11.27 -18.22 -0.59
C PRO A 99 11.88 -16.93 -1.15
N GLU A 100 11.55 -16.56 -2.37
CA GLU A 100 12.11 -15.41 -3.09
C GLU A 100 11.19 -14.21 -3.12
N LEU A 101 9.90 -14.41 -2.81
CA LEU A 101 8.84 -13.45 -3.03
C LEU A 101 8.39 -12.76 -1.74
N VAL A 102 7.79 -11.59 -1.91
CA VAL A 102 6.98 -10.92 -0.89
C VAL A 102 5.51 -11.17 -1.22
N VAL A 103 4.79 -11.84 -0.35
CA VAL A 103 3.35 -12.10 -0.50
C VAL A 103 2.58 -11.21 0.45
N LYS A 104 1.52 -10.57 -0.06
CA LYS A 104 0.73 -9.58 0.68
C LYS A 104 -0.75 -9.89 0.57
N GLU A 105 -1.48 -9.64 1.64
CA GLU A 105 -2.95 -9.64 1.56
C GLU A 105 -3.42 -8.48 0.69
N VAL A 106 -4.41 -8.73 -0.17
CA VAL A 106 -5.00 -7.75 -1.09
C VAL A 106 -5.50 -6.51 -0.33
N HIS A 107 -6.21 -6.74 0.77
CA HIS A 107 -6.79 -5.68 1.62
C HIS A 107 -5.96 -5.35 2.87
N GLY A 108 -4.82 -6.01 3.07
CA GLY A 108 -3.97 -5.80 4.25
C GLY A 108 -3.25 -4.44 4.21
N SER A 109 -2.91 -3.92 5.38
CA SER A 109 -2.16 -2.67 5.53
C SER A 109 -1.12 -2.78 6.65
N GLY A 110 -0.22 -1.81 6.77
CA GLY A 110 0.73 -1.70 7.87
C GLY A 110 1.84 -2.77 7.92
N GLY A 111 1.97 -3.61 6.88
CA GLY A 111 2.95 -4.70 6.86
C GLY A 111 2.54 -5.94 7.66
N TYR A 112 1.31 -5.98 8.16
CA TYR A 112 0.74 -7.16 8.81
C TYR A 112 0.24 -8.17 7.77
N GLY A 113 0.26 -9.46 8.12
CA GLY A 113 -0.27 -10.53 7.26
C GLY A 113 0.52 -10.77 5.98
N MET A 114 1.78 -10.31 5.89
CA MET A 114 2.64 -10.51 4.73
C MET A 114 3.74 -11.55 5.02
N LEU A 115 4.21 -12.20 3.96
CA LEU A 115 5.41 -13.03 3.95
C LEU A 115 6.52 -12.29 3.23
N VAL A 116 7.71 -12.22 3.84
CA VAL A 116 8.94 -11.81 3.17
C VAL A 116 9.82 -13.05 3.04
N GLY A 117 9.69 -13.74 1.91
CA GLY A 117 10.28 -15.06 1.68
C GLY A 117 11.75 -15.18 2.09
N PRO A 118 12.66 -14.28 1.63
CA PRO A 118 14.08 -14.36 1.95
C PRO A 118 14.43 -14.28 3.43
N THR A 119 13.55 -13.73 4.26
CA THR A 119 13.80 -13.58 5.72
C THR A 119 12.92 -14.49 6.57
N SER A 120 12.06 -15.30 5.94
CA SER A 120 11.13 -16.17 6.62
C SER A 120 11.70 -17.58 6.81
N SER A 121 11.35 -18.20 7.92
CA SER A 121 11.69 -19.60 8.19
C SER A 121 10.92 -20.57 7.29
N LYS A 122 11.43 -21.77 7.10
CA LYS A 122 10.73 -22.84 6.35
C LYS A 122 9.31 -23.08 6.90
N LYS A 123 9.15 -23.04 8.23
CA LYS A 123 7.84 -23.22 8.89
C LYS A 123 6.86 -22.12 8.52
N GLU A 124 7.30 -20.87 8.48
CA GLU A 124 6.46 -19.72 8.07
C GLU A 124 6.08 -19.82 6.60
N ILE A 125 7.01 -20.18 5.72
CA ILE A 125 6.77 -20.40 4.30
C ILE A 125 5.69 -21.48 4.08
N GLU A 126 5.81 -22.63 4.76
CA GLU A 126 4.81 -23.69 4.62
C GLU A 126 3.44 -23.32 5.20
N ALA A 127 3.41 -22.61 6.33
CA ALA A 127 2.15 -22.06 6.86
C ALA A 127 1.50 -21.07 5.87
N PHE A 128 2.30 -20.24 5.20
CA PHE A 128 1.80 -19.30 4.20
C PHE A 128 1.36 -20.00 2.93
N ARG A 129 2.06 -21.05 2.50
CA ARG A 129 1.66 -21.93 1.39
C ARG A 129 0.25 -22.49 1.59
N ALA A 130 -0.04 -22.96 2.79
CA ALA A 130 -1.37 -23.47 3.15
C ALA A 130 -2.45 -22.35 3.06
N ARG A 131 -2.15 -21.13 3.54
CA ARG A 131 -3.06 -19.97 3.44
C ARG A 131 -3.36 -19.58 2.00
N LEU A 132 -2.33 -19.55 1.14
CA LEU A 132 -2.47 -19.26 -0.29
C LEU A 132 -3.38 -20.25 -0.99
N LYS A 133 -3.18 -21.55 -0.74
CA LYS A 133 -4.04 -22.62 -1.31
C LYS A 133 -5.49 -22.52 -0.82
N ALA A 134 -5.69 -22.15 0.45
CA ALA A 134 -7.02 -22.04 1.03
C ALA A 134 -7.81 -20.82 0.54
N ARG A 135 -7.14 -19.68 0.33
CA ARG A 135 -7.79 -18.41 -0.04
C ARG A 135 -6.95 -17.62 -1.06
N PRO A 136 -6.72 -18.15 -2.26
CA PRO A 136 -5.81 -17.54 -3.23
C PRO A 136 -6.22 -16.12 -3.64
N ARG A 137 -7.53 -15.83 -3.72
CA ARG A 137 -8.04 -14.49 -4.09
C ARG A 137 -7.65 -13.38 -3.11
N ASN A 138 -7.25 -13.73 -1.88
CA ASN A 138 -6.88 -12.76 -0.87
C ASN A 138 -5.42 -12.28 -0.97
N TYR A 139 -4.65 -12.77 -1.95
CA TYR A 139 -3.22 -12.54 -1.98
C TYR A 139 -2.72 -12.11 -3.36
N ILE A 140 -1.70 -11.28 -3.31
CA ILE A 140 -0.79 -10.98 -4.42
C ILE A 140 0.64 -11.32 -4.01
N ALA A 141 1.51 -11.53 -4.99
CA ALA A 141 2.93 -11.68 -4.74
C ALA A 141 3.74 -10.72 -5.62
N GLN A 142 4.91 -10.32 -5.13
CA GLN A 142 5.84 -9.44 -5.80
C GLN A 142 7.27 -9.96 -5.59
N PRO A 143 8.23 -9.64 -6.48
CA PRO A 143 9.63 -9.92 -6.20
C PRO A 143 10.09 -9.11 -4.99
N THR A 144 11.08 -9.62 -4.28
CA THR A 144 11.77 -8.83 -3.24
C THR A 144 12.55 -7.71 -3.90
N LEU A 145 12.25 -6.48 -3.56
CA LEU A 145 12.94 -5.31 -4.10
C LEU A 145 14.13 -4.93 -3.22
N ALA A 146 15.24 -4.61 -3.86
CA ALA A 146 16.35 -3.92 -3.22
C ALA A 146 15.97 -2.44 -3.02
N LEU A 147 15.64 -2.07 -1.79
CA LEU A 147 15.36 -0.68 -1.46
C LEU A 147 16.66 0.14 -1.44
N SER A 148 16.57 1.41 -1.83
CA SER A 148 17.67 2.36 -1.67
C SER A 148 18.09 2.46 -0.20
N ALA A 149 19.36 2.70 0.04
CA ALA A 149 19.90 2.92 1.37
C ALA A 149 20.51 4.32 1.46
N VAL A 150 20.25 5.03 2.56
CA VAL A 150 20.80 6.37 2.81
C VAL A 150 21.41 6.46 4.20
N PRO A 151 22.39 7.36 4.39
CA PRO A 151 22.93 7.66 5.72
C PRO A 151 21.82 8.09 6.66
N THR A 152 21.72 7.44 7.81
CA THR A 152 20.67 7.71 8.80
C THR A 152 21.28 7.79 10.19
N PHE A 153 20.91 8.83 10.94
CA PHE A 153 21.33 8.97 12.32
C PHE A 153 20.63 7.91 13.19
N THR A 154 21.41 7.16 13.92
CA THR A 154 20.95 6.10 14.84
C THR A 154 21.57 6.30 16.22
N LYS A 155 21.14 5.53 17.22
CA LYS A 155 21.74 5.58 18.57
C LYS A 155 23.24 5.34 18.59
N SER A 156 23.77 4.60 17.62
CA SER A 156 25.19 4.27 17.48
C SER A 156 25.96 5.16 16.48
N GLY A 157 25.38 6.27 16.04
CA GLY A 157 25.94 7.16 15.03
C GLY A 157 25.27 7.02 13.68
N VAL A 158 25.92 7.50 12.62
CA VAL A 158 25.40 7.43 11.24
C VAL A 158 25.61 6.04 10.66
N ALA A 159 24.53 5.44 10.14
CA ALA A 159 24.55 4.12 9.55
C ALA A 159 23.57 4.04 8.34
N PRO A 160 23.85 3.19 7.33
CA PRO A 160 22.93 3.01 6.22
C PRO A 160 21.63 2.36 6.67
N ARG A 161 20.50 2.89 6.15
CA ARG A 161 19.16 2.34 6.35
C ARG A 161 18.37 2.39 5.05
N HIS A 162 17.56 1.38 4.84
CA HIS A 162 16.65 1.33 3.69
C HIS A 162 15.56 2.38 3.80
N VAL A 163 15.19 2.93 2.64
CA VAL A 163 14.20 4.00 2.53
C VAL A 163 13.24 3.74 1.38
N ASP A 164 12.05 4.33 1.46
CA ASP A 164 11.13 4.53 0.33
C ASP A 164 10.72 5.99 0.23
N LEU A 165 10.55 6.50 -0.99
CA LEU A 165 10.04 7.83 -1.29
C LEU A 165 8.53 7.76 -1.51
N ARG A 166 7.79 8.70 -0.91
CA ARG A 166 6.34 8.87 -1.07
C ARG A 166 6.04 10.29 -1.51
N PRO A 167 5.95 10.55 -2.83
CA PRO A 167 5.55 11.85 -3.36
C PRO A 167 4.07 12.10 -3.12
N PHE A 168 3.67 13.36 -3.05
CA PHE A 168 2.28 13.78 -2.96
C PHE A 168 1.84 14.37 -4.29
N VAL A 169 0.83 13.73 -4.90
CA VAL A 169 0.23 14.16 -6.17
C VAL A 169 -1.16 14.68 -5.90
N LEU A 170 -1.41 15.92 -6.28
CA LEU A 170 -2.71 16.58 -6.19
C LEU A 170 -3.37 16.53 -7.57
N SER A 171 -4.49 15.84 -7.67
CA SER A 171 -5.31 15.75 -8.88
C SER A 171 -6.52 16.66 -8.78
N GLY A 172 -6.66 17.54 -9.76
CA GLY A 172 -7.79 18.46 -9.95
C GLY A 172 -7.83 18.84 -11.42
N ASP A 173 -8.24 20.05 -11.74
CA ASP A 173 -8.20 20.59 -13.11
C ASP A 173 -6.77 20.54 -13.68
N LYS A 174 -5.80 20.63 -12.81
CA LYS A 174 -4.37 20.40 -13.14
C LYS A 174 -3.76 19.44 -12.14
N VAL A 175 -2.95 18.52 -12.65
CA VAL A 175 -2.14 17.65 -11.81
C VAL A 175 -0.93 18.42 -11.31
N ARG A 176 -0.66 18.37 -10.02
CA ARG A 176 0.50 19.04 -9.38
C ARG A 176 1.19 18.04 -8.48
N ILE A 177 2.51 18.07 -8.48
CA ILE A 177 3.34 17.33 -7.52
C ILE A 177 3.84 18.36 -6.50
N THR A 178 3.67 18.07 -5.21
CA THR A 178 4.22 18.89 -4.14
C THR A 178 5.75 18.85 -4.24
N PRO A 179 6.45 20.01 -4.20
CA PRO A 179 7.91 20.04 -4.21
C PRO A 179 8.46 19.49 -2.87
N GLY A 180 8.74 18.21 -2.88
CA GLY A 180 9.13 17.44 -1.70
C GLY A 180 8.33 16.16 -1.55
N GLY A 181 8.52 15.46 -0.46
CA GLY A 181 7.82 14.21 -0.18
C GLY A 181 8.12 13.67 1.20
N LEU A 182 7.48 12.57 1.54
CA LEU A 182 7.80 11.79 2.73
C LEU A 182 8.74 10.65 2.35
N THR A 183 9.91 10.59 2.97
CA THR A 183 10.78 9.41 2.93
C THR A 183 10.58 8.61 4.20
N ARG A 184 10.15 7.36 4.06
CA ARG A 184 10.12 6.40 5.16
C ARG A 184 11.46 5.70 5.29
N VAL A 185 11.88 5.42 6.52
CA VAL A 185 13.16 4.78 6.79
C VAL A 185 13.01 3.59 7.74
N ALA A 186 13.65 2.46 7.38
CA ALA A 186 13.71 1.28 8.24
C ALA A 186 14.78 1.49 9.32
N LEU A 187 14.40 1.77 10.56
CA LEU A 187 15.35 2.02 11.65
C LEU A 187 16.11 0.76 12.07
N LYS A 188 15.51 -0.42 11.93
CA LYS A 188 16.18 -1.70 12.19
C LYS A 188 17.15 -2.02 11.06
N LYS A 189 18.41 -2.34 11.41
CA LYS A 189 19.46 -2.72 10.45
C LYS A 189 19.00 -3.89 9.58
N GLY A 190 19.14 -3.75 8.25
CA GLY A 190 18.81 -4.80 7.28
C GLY A 190 17.30 -5.02 7.03
N SER A 191 16.41 -4.33 7.74
CA SER A 191 14.98 -4.44 7.50
C SER A 191 14.59 -3.78 6.18
N LEU A 192 13.73 -4.45 5.41
CA LEU A 192 13.05 -3.90 4.23
C LEU A 192 11.68 -3.30 4.57
N VAL A 193 11.25 -3.39 5.84
CA VAL A 193 9.97 -2.85 6.29
C VAL A 193 10.18 -1.46 6.83
N VAL A 194 9.67 -0.46 6.13
CA VAL A 194 9.82 0.98 6.46
C VAL A 194 8.61 1.58 7.16
N ASN A 195 7.56 0.79 7.41
CA ASN A 195 6.32 1.28 8.01
C ASN A 195 6.51 1.72 9.46
N SER A 196 5.90 2.86 9.82
CA SER A 196 5.93 3.40 11.19
C SER A 196 5.34 2.43 12.21
N SER A 197 4.29 1.67 11.83
CA SER A 197 3.69 0.63 12.68
C SER A 197 4.64 -0.54 13.01
N GLN A 198 5.72 -0.68 12.26
CA GLN A 198 6.77 -1.70 12.43
C GLN A 198 8.08 -1.09 12.96
N GLY A 199 8.00 0.09 13.57
CA GLY A 199 9.18 0.79 14.10
C GLY A 199 10.00 1.53 13.05
N GLY A 200 9.42 1.85 11.89
CA GLY A 200 10.03 2.73 10.90
C GLY A 200 9.99 4.21 11.33
N GLY A 201 10.95 4.97 10.82
CA GLY A 201 11.01 6.42 10.98
C GLY A 201 10.69 7.17 9.70
N THR A 202 10.89 8.48 9.74
CA THR A 202 10.67 9.39 8.62
C THR A 202 11.85 10.32 8.41
N LYS A 203 12.03 10.76 7.18
CA LYS A 203 12.94 11.85 6.78
C LYS A 203 12.18 12.79 5.87
N ASP A 204 12.51 14.07 5.93
CA ASP A 204 12.05 15.03 4.93
C ASP A 204 12.78 14.78 3.61
N THR A 205 12.08 15.05 2.51
CA THR A 205 12.62 14.99 1.16
C THR A 205 12.55 16.37 0.55
N TRP A 206 13.69 16.90 0.17
CA TRP A 206 13.80 18.19 -0.53
C TRP A 206 14.10 17.93 -1.99
N VAL A 207 13.39 18.60 -2.86
CA VAL A 207 13.69 18.65 -4.29
C VAL A 207 14.53 19.90 -4.52
N LEU A 208 15.74 19.70 -5.00
CA LEU A 208 16.63 20.80 -5.36
C LEU A 208 16.28 21.28 -6.76
N GLU A 209 16.30 22.58 -6.97
CA GLU A 209 16.28 23.19 -8.31
C GLU A 209 17.71 23.14 -8.88
N ASP A 210 17.82 22.85 -10.18
CA ASP A 210 19.08 22.85 -10.93
C ASP A 210 19.55 24.28 -11.22
#